data_9d1ad018fe22b31260a306451a3b3dc8
#
_entry.id   9d1ad018fe22b31260a306451a3b3dc8
#
_cell.length_a   1.000
_cell.length_b   1.000
_cell.length_c   1.000
_cell.angle_alpha   90.00
_cell.angle_beta   90.00
_cell.angle_gamma   90.00
#
_symmetry.space_group_name_H-M   'P 1'
#
loop_
_entity.id
_entity.type
_entity.pdbx_description
1 polymer ?
#
loop_
_entity_poly.entity_id
_entity_poly.type
_entity_poly.pdbx_seq_one_letter_code
_entity_poly.pdbx_strand_id
1 'polypeptide(L)'
;LITLLFGLTLATGTVTAQTNFRNIDFNEALKQSQAENKLVFIDFYTDWCGPCRKMSKEVFPQKQVGDFFNAQFVCIKLNAEKEGKALAQQFNIKAYPTFIIADQQGNAKVTITGAFPADAFITKVKNELNPELTPERMKQRYESGERTPELVNAYAMDFMEKKEIR
;
A
#
# COMPACT_ATOMS: atom_id res chain seq x y z
N LEU A 1 -3.09 22.95 51.70
CA LEU A 1 -2.79 22.87 50.26
C LEU A 1 -2.73 21.37 49.86
N ILE A 2 -3.76 20.88 49.16
CA ILE A 2 -3.79 19.50 48.64
C ILE A 2 -3.48 19.59 47.15
N THR A 3 -2.30 19.11 46.77
CA THR A 3 -1.87 19.04 45.36
C THR A 3 -2.40 17.74 44.77
N LEU A 4 -3.44 17.83 43.94
CA LEU A 4 -3.94 16.71 43.13
C LEU A 4 -2.96 16.49 41.95
N LEU A 5 -2.18 15.40 42.03
CA LEU A 5 -1.40 14.88 40.90
C LEU A 5 -2.37 14.12 39.95
N PHE A 6 -2.69 14.74 38.82
CA PHE A 6 -3.41 14.10 37.72
C PHE A 6 -2.43 13.18 36.99
N GLY A 7 -2.48 11.90 37.30
CA GLY A 7 -1.73 10.88 36.56
C GLY A 7 -2.29 10.66 35.17
N LEU A 8 -1.60 11.18 34.14
CA LEU A 8 -1.89 10.90 32.75
C LEU A 8 -1.43 9.47 32.40
N THR A 9 -2.32 8.50 32.49
CA THR A 9 -2.05 7.14 32.02
C THR A 9 -2.07 7.14 30.49
N LEU A 10 -0.88 7.12 29.88
CA LEU A 10 -0.73 6.80 28.45
C LEU A 10 -1.09 5.31 28.27
N ALA A 11 -2.31 5.05 27.78
CA ALA A 11 -2.68 3.74 27.27
C ALA A 11 -1.87 3.46 26.01
N THR A 12 -0.77 2.74 26.11
CA THR A 12 -0.04 2.17 24.96
C THR A 12 -0.86 1.00 24.40
N GLY A 13 -1.88 1.33 23.59
CA GLY A 13 -2.55 0.33 22.78
C GLY A 13 -1.54 -0.22 21.77
N THR A 14 -1.24 -1.51 21.86
CA THR A 14 -0.53 -2.24 20.81
C THR A 14 -1.42 -2.27 19.58
N VAL A 15 -1.23 -1.30 18.67
CA VAL A 15 -1.87 -1.32 17.36
C VAL A 15 -1.27 -2.49 16.60
N THR A 16 -2.00 -3.59 16.49
CA THR A 16 -1.66 -4.67 15.57
C THR A 16 -1.80 -4.11 14.16
N ALA A 17 -0.67 -3.82 13.55
CA ALA A 17 -0.63 -3.10 12.28
C ALA A 17 -0.87 -4.04 11.10
N GLN A 18 -2.02 -4.70 11.06
CA GLN A 18 -2.52 -5.33 9.84
C GLN A 18 -3.02 -4.25 8.86
N THR A 19 -3.08 -4.56 7.56
CA THR A 19 -3.69 -3.65 6.58
C THR A 19 -5.14 -3.35 6.96
N ASN A 20 -5.44 -2.07 7.17
CA ASN A 20 -6.76 -1.60 7.59
C ASN A 20 -7.67 -1.39 6.38
N PHE A 21 -8.36 -2.44 5.95
CA PHE A 21 -9.41 -2.33 4.93
C PHE A 21 -10.67 -1.71 5.53
N ARG A 22 -11.02 -0.51 5.04
CA ARG A 22 -12.22 0.23 5.47
C ARG A 22 -13.44 -0.34 4.76
N ASN A 23 -14.52 -0.53 5.52
CA ASN A 23 -15.80 -0.98 4.96
C ASN A 23 -16.62 0.22 4.44
N ILE A 24 -16.13 0.84 3.37
CA ILE A 24 -16.69 2.02 2.71
C ILE A 24 -16.68 1.81 1.20
N ASP A 25 -17.52 2.55 0.48
CA ASP A 25 -17.49 2.55 -0.98
C ASP A 25 -16.33 3.39 -1.55
N PHE A 26 -16.15 3.33 -2.87
CA PHE A 26 -15.06 4.02 -3.54
C PHE A 26 -15.17 5.55 -3.44
N ASN A 27 -16.37 6.11 -3.52
CA ASN A 27 -16.56 7.57 -3.43
C ASN A 27 -16.20 8.08 -2.03
N GLU A 28 -16.58 7.34 -1.00
CA GLU A 28 -16.19 7.68 0.38
C GLU A 28 -14.68 7.48 0.60
N ALA A 29 -14.08 6.44 -0.02
CA ALA A 29 -12.63 6.25 0.02
C ALA A 29 -11.89 7.43 -0.64
N LEU A 30 -12.38 7.99 -1.74
CA LEU A 30 -11.82 9.19 -2.37
C LEU A 30 -11.89 10.41 -1.46
N LYS A 31 -13.03 10.66 -0.79
CA LYS A 31 -13.15 11.77 0.17
C LYS A 31 -12.15 11.64 1.31
N GLN A 32 -12.02 10.42 1.86
CA GLN A 32 -11.07 10.17 2.94
C GLN A 32 -9.62 10.28 2.45
N SER A 33 -9.31 9.85 1.23
CA SER A 33 -7.98 9.99 0.63
C SER A 33 -7.57 11.46 0.46
N GLN A 34 -8.51 12.32 0.07
CA GLN A 34 -8.28 13.76 0.00
C GLN A 34 -8.04 14.37 1.38
N ALA A 35 -8.85 14.00 2.38
CA ALA A 35 -8.72 14.51 3.75
C ALA A 35 -7.41 14.08 4.43
N GLU A 36 -6.95 12.85 4.15
CA GLU A 36 -5.73 12.28 4.72
C GLU A 36 -4.47 12.49 3.86
N ASN A 37 -4.60 13.13 2.70
CA ASN A 37 -3.56 13.28 1.68
C ASN A 37 -2.88 11.95 1.33
N LYS A 38 -3.71 10.91 1.07
CA LYS A 38 -3.27 9.57 0.69
C LYS A 38 -3.81 9.19 -0.68
N LEU A 39 -3.28 8.12 -1.26
CA LEU A 39 -3.87 7.45 -2.41
C LEU A 39 -4.94 6.43 -1.95
N VAL A 40 -5.76 5.93 -2.87
CA VAL A 40 -6.70 4.84 -2.57
C VAL A 40 -6.10 3.53 -3.08
N PHE A 41 -6.02 2.52 -2.19
CA PHE A 41 -5.68 1.15 -2.56
C PHE A 41 -6.94 0.29 -2.58
N ILE A 42 -7.20 -0.37 -3.71
CA ILE A 42 -8.38 -1.20 -3.93
C ILE A 42 -7.96 -2.65 -4.19
N ASP A 43 -8.38 -3.59 -3.34
CA ASP A 43 -8.25 -5.04 -3.58
C ASP A 43 -9.53 -5.55 -4.25
N PHE A 44 -9.48 -5.83 -5.56
CA PHE A 44 -10.55 -6.51 -6.27
C PHE A 44 -10.41 -8.02 -6.16
N TYR A 45 -11.43 -8.64 -5.57
CA TYR A 45 -11.50 -10.08 -5.35
C TYR A 45 -12.83 -10.70 -5.80
N THR A 46 -12.92 -12.03 -5.77
CA THR A 46 -14.16 -12.81 -5.87
C THR A 46 -14.21 -13.89 -4.79
N ASP A 47 -15.39 -14.40 -4.46
CA ASP A 47 -15.55 -15.41 -3.40
C ASP A 47 -14.85 -16.74 -3.73
N TRP A 48 -14.77 -17.10 -4.99
CA TRP A 48 -14.10 -18.31 -5.46
C TRP A 48 -12.59 -18.19 -5.65
N CYS A 49 -12.02 -16.99 -5.56
CA CYS A 49 -10.61 -16.72 -5.82
C CYS A 49 -9.71 -17.27 -4.71
N GLY A 50 -9.04 -18.38 -4.97
CA GLY A 50 -8.06 -18.99 -4.04
C GLY A 50 -6.89 -18.08 -3.69
N PRO A 51 -6.18 -17.51 -4.69
CA PRO A 51 -5.08 -16.56 -4.45
C PRO A 51 -5.51 -15.31 -3.64
N CYS A 52 -6.74 -14.81 -3.83
CA CYS A 52 -7.26 -13.68 -3.05
C CYS A 52 -7.39 -14.04 -1.56
N ARG A 53 -7.87 -15.25 -1.26
CA ARG A 53 -7.94 -15.77 0.11
C ARG A 53 -6.56 -15.88 0.73
N LYS A 54 -5.55 -16.29 -0.05
CA LYS A 54 -4.16 -16.36 0.42
C LYS A 54 -3.63 -14.97 0.78
N MET A 55 -3.80 -13.96 -0.10
CA MET A 55 -3.43 -12.58 0.21
C MET A 55 -4.08 -12.08 1.51
N SER A 56 -5.39 -12.33 1.68
CA SER A 56 -6.16 -11.90 2.85
C SER A 56 -5.73 -12.57 4.16
N LYS A 57 -5.30 -13.83 4.11
CA LYS A 57 -4.95 -14.60 5.32
C LYS A 57 -3.46 -14.52 5.68
N GLU A 58 -2.59 -14.42 4.70
CA GLU A 58 -1.16 -14.60 4.87
C GLU A 58 -0.33 -13.32 4.61
N VAL A 59 -0.83 -12.38 3.82
CA VAL A 59 -0.08 -11.18 3.41
C VAL A 59 -0.57 -9.94 4.13
N PHE A 60 -1.83 -9.56 3.95
CA PHE A 60 -2.39 -8.34 4.55
C PHE A 60 -2.36 -8.27 6.08
N PRO A 61 -2.39 -9.40 6.84
CA PRO A 61 -2.24 -9.36 8.29
C PRO A 61 -0.81 -9.12 8.77
N GLN A 62 0.19 -9.21 7.92
CA GLN A 62 1.59 -9.00 8.34
C GLN A 62 1.84 -7.53 8.69
N LYS A 63 2.52 -7.31 9.82
CA LYS A 63 2.81 -5.97 10.35
C LYS A 63 3.47 -5.05 9.31
N GLN A 64 4.47 -5.54 8.62
CA GLN A 64 5.20 -4.76 7.60
C GLN A 64 4.30 -4.31 6.44
N VAL A 65 3.34 -5.16 6.03
CA VAL A 65 2.36 -4.81 5.01
C VAL A 65 1.40 -3.75 5.54
N GLY A 66 0.87 -3.97 6.75
CA GLY A 66 -0.01 -3.01 7.40
C GLY A 66 0.65 -1.65 7.62
N ASP A 67 1.87 -1.62 8.13
CA ASP A 67 2.63 -0.38 8.34
C ASP A 67 2.79 0.40 7.03
N PHE A 68 3.19 -0.28 5.95
CA PHE A 68 3.39 0.34 4.64
C PHE A 68 2.07 0.84 4.04
N PHE A 69 1.05 -0.02 4.00
CA PHE A 69 -0.22 0.32 3.34
C PHE A 69 -1.02 1.37 4.11
N ASN A 70 -1.10 1.27 5.44
CA ASN A 70 -1.85 2.22 6.26
C ASN A 70 -1.22 3.62 6.28
N ALA A 71 0.09 3.71 6.12
CA ALA A 71 0.77 4.99 6.03
C ALA A 71 0.44 5.75 4.73
N GLN A 72 0.30 5.04 3.60
CA GLN A 72 0.23 5.66 2.28
C GLN A 72 -1.16 5.65 1.64
N PHE A 73 -2.05 4.74 2.10
CA PHE A 73 -3.31 4.48 1.41
C PHE A 73 -4.51 4.52 2.34
N VAL A 74 -5.63 4.93 1.77
CA VAL A 74 -6.96 4.54 2.20
C VAL A 74 -7.25 3.20 1.51
N CYS A 75 -7.27 2.10 2.28
CA CYS A 75 -7.42 0.76 1.74
C CYS A 75 -8.89 0.34 1.76
N ILE A 76 -9.40 -0.15 0.63
CA ILE A 76 -10.72 -0.78 0.50
C ILE A 76 -10.61 -2.11 -0.23
N LYS A 77 -11.60 -2.97 -0.01
CA LYS A 77 -11.68 -4.30 -0.60
C LYS A 77 -13.06 -4.49 -1.19
N LEU A 78 -13.13 -4.83 -2.49
CA LEU A 78 -14.38 -4.88 -3.23
C LEU A 78 -14.54 -6.23 -3.94
N ASN A 79 -15.70 -6.86 -3.74
CA ASN A 79 -16.05 -8.05 -4.53
C ASN A 79 -16.47 -7.63 -5.94
N ALA A 80 -15.66 -8.03 -6.93
CA ALA A 80 -15.85 -7.64 -8.33
C ALA A 80 -17.10 -8.21 -9.00
N GLU A 81 -17.77 -9.17 -8.35
CA GLU A 81 -19.04 -9.74 -8.84
C GLU A 81 -20.25 -9.18 -8.10
N LYS A 82 -20.03 -8.40 -7.00
CA LYS A 82 -21.06 -7.82 -6.15
C LYS A 82 -20.95 -6.30 -6.14
N GLU A 83 -20.67 -5.69 -4.98
CA GLU A 83 -20.59 -4.25 -4.79
C GLU A 83 -19.52 -3.55 -5.64
N GLY A 84 -18.43 -4.26 -5.97
CA GLY A 84 -17.35 -3.76 -6.81
C GLY A 84 -17.54 -3.92 -8.31
N LYS A 85 -18.66 -4.52 -8.77
CA LYS A 85 -18.84 -4.92 -10.19
C LYS A 85 -18.71 -3.75 -11.17
N ALA A 86 -19.39 -2.65 -10.91
CA ALA A 86 -19.36 -1.48 -11.79
C ALA A 86 -17.94 -0.89 -11.87
N LEU A 87 -17.26 -0.79 -10.72
CA LEU A 87 -15.91 -0.24 -10.65
C LEU A 87 -14.88 -1.20 -11.27
N ALA A 88 -15.05 -2.52 -11.11
CA ALA A 88 -14.21 -3.52 -11.76
C ALA A 88 -14.33 -3.45 -13.30
N GLN A 89 -15.52 -3.18 -13.83
CA GLN A 89 -15.74 -2.94 -15.26
C GLN A 89 -15.06 -1.64 -15.70
N GLN A 90 -15.22 -0.55 -14.96
CA GLN A 90 -14.58 0.74 -15.23
C GLN A 90 -13.06 0.62 -15.30
N PHE A 91 -12.43 -0.10 -14.38
CA PHE A 91 -10.99 -0.36 -14.38
C PHE A 91 -10.55 -1.54 -15.26
N ASN A 92 -11.48 -2.11 -16.03
CA ASN A 92 -11.23 -3.22 -16.96
C ASN A 92 -10.55 -4.44 -16.28
N ILE A 93 -10.99 -4.80 -15.05
CA ILE A 93 -10.43 -5.92 -14.29
C ILE A 93 -10.80 -7.24 -14.97
N LYS A 94 -9.81 -8.08 -15.28
CA LYS A 94 -9.98 -9.37 -16.00
C LYS A 94 -9.51 -10.58 -15.22
N ALA A 95 -8.79 -10.41 -14.14
CA ALA A 95 -8.24 -11.48 -13.33
C ALA A 95 -8.22 -11.10 -11.84
N TYR A 96 -8.07 -12.09 -10.96
CA TYR A 96 -8.11 -11.87 -9.51
C TYR A 96 -6.98 -12.62 -8.78
N PRO A 97 -6.40 -12.02 -7.71
CA PRO A 97 -6.65 -10.66 -7.29
C PRO A 97 -6.08 -9.65 -8.28
N THR A 98 -6.71 -8.48 -8.38
CA THR A 98 -6.13 -7.31 -9.02
C THR A 98 -6.23 -6.13 -8.06
N PHE A 99 -5.12 -5.43 -7.90
CA PHE A 99 -4.98 -4.27 -7.04
C PHE A 99 -4.88 -3.01 -7.88
N ILE A 100 -5.70 -2.02 -7.55
CA ILE A 100 -5.64 -0.69 -8.15
C ILE A 100 -5.15 0.29 -7.11
N ILE A 101 -4.20 1.14 -7.49
CA ILE A 101 -3.87 2.33 -6.73
C ILE A 101 -4.40 3.52 -7.54
N ALA A 102 -5.38 4.22 -6.96
CA ALA A 102 -5.99 5.38 -7.57
C ALA A 102 -5.53 6.68 -6.91
N ASP A 103 -5.48 7.75 -7.69
CA ASP A 103 -5.27 9.09 -7.17
C ASP A 103 -6.54 9.62 -6.47
N GLN A 104 -6.45 10.81 -5.88
CA GLN A 104 -7.55 11.47 -5.17
C GLN A 104 -8.69 11.91 -6.10
N GLN A 105 -8.50 11.86 -7.42
CA GLN A 105 -9.51 12.12 -8.45
C GLN A 105 -10.18 10.84 -8.94
N GLY A 106 -9.70 9.66 -8.49
CA GLY A 106 -10.22 8.36 -8.86
C GLY A 106 -9.62 7.74 -10.13
N ASN A 107 -8.53 8.33 -10.65
CA ASN A 107 -7.83 7.75 -11.81
C ASN A 107 -6.87 6.65 -11.35
N ALA A 108 -6.85 5.52 -12.05
CA ALA A 108 -5.89 4.47 -11.80
C ALA A 108 -4.47 4.93 -12.17
N LYS A 109 -3.58 4.97 -11.18
CA LYS A 109 -2.14 5.21 -11.36
C LYS A 109 -1.36 3.91 -11.56
N VAL A 110 -1.76 2.87 -10.85
CA VAL A 110 -1.09 1.56 -10.85
C VAL A 110 -2.12 0.46 -10.88
N THR A 111 -1.85 -0.58 -11.67
CA THR A 111 -2.61 -1.82 -11.72
C THR A 111 -1.65 -3.00 -11.52
N ILE A 112 -1.89 -3.79 -10.47
CA ILE A 112 -1.10 -4.98 -10.15
C ILE A 112 -2.02 -6.20 -10.14
N THR A 113 -1.71 -7.22 -10.94
CA THR A 113 -2.49 -8.46 -11.00
C THR A 113 -1.68 -9.62 -10.44
N GLY A 114 -2.33 -10.47 -9.66
CA GLY A 114 -1.76 -11.69 -9.07
C GLY A 114 -1.48 -11.59 -7.59
N ALA A 115 -1.15 -12.72 -6.97
CA ALA A 115 -0.82 -12.83 -5.56
C ALA A 115 0.71 -12.89 -5.38
N PHE A 116 1.21 -12.25 -4.33
CA PHE A 116 2.63 -12.11 -4.04
C PHE A 116 2.92 -12.39 -2.56
N PRO A 117 4.12 -12.88 -2.21
CA PRO A 117 4.63 -12.81 -0.85
C PRO A 117 4.73 -11.35 -0.37
N ALA A 118 4.70 -11.12 0.94
CA ALA A 118 4.61 -9.78 1.52
C ALA A 118 5.69 -8.80 1.03
N ASP A 119 6.97 -9.21 1.12
CA ASP A 119 8.10 -8.35 0.72
C ASP A 119 8.08 -8.03 -0.78
N ALA A 120 7.79 -9.05 -1.59
CA ALA A 120 7.68 -8.88 -3.04
C ALA A 120 6.50 -7.97 -3.41
N PHE A 121 5.40 -8.02 -2.64
CA PHE A 121 4.25 -7.17 -2.86
C PHE A 121 4.54 -5.71 -2.53
N ILE A 122 5.14 -5.43 -1.37
CA ILE A 122 5.57 -4.09 -0.97
C ILE A 122 6.55 -3.52 -2.01
N THR A 123 7.57 -4.30 -2.39
CA THR A 123 8.57 -3.90 -3.39
C THR A 123 7.91 -3.58 -4.73
N LYS A 124 6.99 -4.44 -5.19
CA LYS A 124 6.27 -4.20 -6.44
C LYS A 124 5.46 -2.91 -6.40
N VAL A 125 4.71 -2.66 -5.32
CA VAL A 125 3.94 -1.42 -5.15
C VAL A 125 4.86 -0.19 -5.15
N LYS A 126 5.97 -0.23 -4.41
CA LYS A 126 6.98 0.86 -4.41
C LYS A 126 7.51 1.16 -5.81
N ASN A 127 7.88 0.12 -6.54
CA ASN A 127 8.47 0.25 -7.89
C ASN A 127 7.46 0.80 -8.90
N GLU A 128 6.20 0.34 -8.85
CA GLU A 128 5.15 0.83 -9.75
C GLU A 128 4.75 2.29 -9.45
N LEU A 129 4.79 2.70 -8.18
CA LEU A 129 4.53 4.09 -7.80
C LEU A 129 5.69 5.03 -8.18
N ASN A 130 6.93 4.54 -8.13
CA ASN A 130 8.14 5.30 -8.40
C ASN A 130 9.10 4.51 -9.29
N PRO A 131 8.78 4.35 -10.57
CA PRO A 131 9.60 3.54 -11.49
C PRO A 131 11.02 4.07 -11.64
N GLU A 132 11.25 5.36 -11.40
CA GLU A 132 12.57 5.98 -11.42
C GLU A 132 13.43 5.66 -10.18
N LEU A 133 12.80 5.14 -9.11
CA LEU A 133 13.49 4.70 -7.88
C LEU A 133 13.60 3.16 -7.79
N THR A 134 13.48 2.44 -8.89
CA THR A 134 13.85 1.01 -8.92
C THR A 134 15.37 0.87 -8.80
N PRO A 135 15.89 -0.19 -8.16
CA PRO A 135 17.33 -0.37 -7.97
C PRO A 135 18.15 -0.23 -9.25
N GLU A 136 17.64 -0.80 -10.35
CA GLU A 136 18.31 -0.75 -11.66
C GLU A 136 18.32 0.67 -12.23
N ARG A 137 17.22 1.40 -12.13
CA ARG A 137 17.11 2.79 -12.60
C ARG A 137 17.95 3.73 -11.76
N MET A 138 17.91 3.60 -10.44
CA MET A 138 18.77 4.38 -9.53
C MET A 138 20.25 4.18 -9.84
N LYS A 139 20.67 2.93 -10.02
CA LYS A 139 22.04 2.61 -10.40
C LYS A 139 22.43 3.27 -11.73
N GLN A 140 21.61 3.12 -12.77
CA GLN A 140 21.86 3.70 -14.10
C GLN A 140 21.99 5.22 -14.03
N ARG A 141 21.07 5.91 -13.34
CA ARG A 141 21.08 7.36 -13.15
C ARG A 141 22.33 7.82 -12.38
N TYR A 142 22.68 7.09 -11.32
CA TYR A 142 23.88 7.38 -10.54
C TYR A 142 25.17 7.19 -11.37
N GLU A 143 25.28 6.13 -12.13
CA GLU A 143 26.43 5.86 -13.01
C GLU A 143 26.54 6.86 -14.16
N SER A 144 25.42 7.40 -14.65
CA SER A 144 25.39 8.47 -15.65
C SER A 144 25.77 9.86 -15.12
N GLY A 145 26.06 9.97 -13.80
CA GLY A 145 26.51 11.20 -13.18
C GLY A 145 25.44 12.03 -12.49
N GLU A 146 24.19 11.57 -12.46
CA GLU A 146 23.12 12.26 -11.75
C GLU A 146 23.35 12.22 -10.22
N ARG A 147 23.18 13.36 -9.54
CA ARG A 147 23.46 13.52 -8.10
C ARG A 147 22.38 14.33 -7.40
N THR A 148 21.11 14.16 -7.77
CA THR A 148 20.02 14.78 -7.03
C THR A 148 19.96 14.21 -5.60
N PRO A 149 19.64 15.01 -4.58
CA PRO A 149 19.55 14.52 -3.19
C PRO A 149 18.58 13.34 -3.05
N GLU A 150 17.48 13.36 -3.80
CA GLU A 150 16.48 12.28 -3.81
C GLU A 150 17.07 10.97 -4.31
N LEU A 151 17.75 10.98 -5.46
CA LEU A 151 18.40 9.81 -6.03
C LEU A 151 19.50 9.28 -5.09
N VAL A 152 20.35 10.15 -4.58
CA VAL A 152 21.47 9.77 -3.71
C VAL A 152 20.96 9.12 -2.43
N ASN A 153 19.94 9.70 -1.80
CA ASN A 153 19.34 9.16 -0.58
C ASN A 153 18.65 7.81 -0.85
N ALA A 154 17.82 7.71 -1.90
CA ALA A 154 17.14 6.46 -2.25
C ALA A 154 18.12 5.33 -2.59
N TYR A 155 19.18 5.64 -3.37
CA TYR A 155 20.21 4.67 -3.75
C TYR A 155 21.05 4.21 -2.55
N ALA A 156 21.40 5.12 -1.65
CA ALA A 156 22.10 4.78 -0.40
C ALA A 156 21.24 3.88 0.52
N MET A 157 19.95 4.16 0.64
CA MET A 157 19.02 3.35 1.43
C MET A 157 18.88 1.93 0.86
N ASP A 158 18.69 1.79 -0.46
CA ASP A 158 18.65 0.46 -1.14
C ASP A 158 19.96 -0.34 -0.91
N PHE A 159 21.09 0.35 -0.95
CA PHE A 159 22.39 -0.29 -0.71
C PHE A 159 22.57 -0.77 0.73
N MET A 160 22.10 0.02 1.72
CA MET A 160 22.18 -0.35 3.13
C MET A 160 21.23 -1.53 3.46
N GLU A 161 20.00 -1.49 2.96
CA GLU A 161 19.02 -2.56 3.14
C GLU A 161 19.53 -3.91 2.62
N LYS A 162 20.17 -3.92 1.44
CA LYS A 162 20.81 -5.13 0.87
C LYS A 162 22.01 -5.63 1.68
N LYS A 163 22.68 -4.77 2.44
CA LYS A 163 23.84 -5.15 3.26
C LYS A 163 23.45 -5.74 4.60
N GLU A 164 22.34 -5.34 5.17
CA GLU A 164 21.81 -5.86 6.44
C GLU A 164 21.26 -7.29 6.32
N ILE A 165 20.92 -7.73 5.09
CA ILE A 165 20.37 -9.07 4.82
C ILE A 165 21.48 -10.13 4.64
N ARG A 166 22.77 -9.75 4.69
CA ARG A 166 23.94 -10.66 4.62
C ARG A 166 24.56 -10.85 5.98
#